data_9ca46d858500e80fe09fb0b4670ad95c
#
_entry.id   9ca46d858500e80fe09fb0b4670ad95c
#
_cell.length_a   1.000
_cell.length_b   1.000
_cell.length_c   1.000
_cell.angle_alpha   90.00
_cell.angle_beta   90.00
_cell.angle_gamma   90.00
#
_symmetry.space_group_name_H-M   'P 1'
#
loop_
_entity.id
_entity.type
_entity.pdbx_description
1 polymer ?
#
loop_
_entity_poly.entity_id
_entity_poly.type
_entity_poly.pdbx_seq_one_letter_code
_entity_poly.pdbx_strand_id
1 'polypeptide(L)'
;MTSNLARWSCRLAPLDDGSGPVLVACSGGADSLALLALLHDLGVPVTAGHIDHGLRSGSDLEFATVERAAAELGIAARSQRIVLEPGANLEARARDRRYEALEAMADELGCVTIATGHTLDDQAETVLLATLRGAGIDGLSGIALRRGRLWRPQLCLRRHDTLEICRLLAWVPVDDPMNDDVAFRRVWLRREVLPALSAGADRDLATVLARQAVSARADREVLDDLASGLLVAAAVDVAAGHLDAAVLLAAPIAVQRRAVRSWIGFPVDLAHVDAVLDVVAGSRTAVDVGRALRVRRSAGALFREPIAPTPVPQIVAVECPVPGRAEFAGFEIVTRVEACPPVGWPTGMSSVVLDADAVGDRVELRLPVPTDTFVAVGSRRPRTITATRKDAGLPIGLRQSLPIVARPDGTILWALGYGGAATACVTQRTSRYCWMSATVV
;
A
#
# COMPACT_ATOMS: atom_id res chain seq x y z
N MET A 1 -24.22 -24.45 -29.91
CA MET A 1 -23.88 -24.10 -28.51
C MET A 1 -24.49 -22.77 -28.04
N THR A 2 -24.89 -21.91 -28.93
CA THR A 2 -25.27 -20.51 -28.72
C THR A 2 -26.57 -20.24 -27.95
N SER A 3 -27.49 -21.18 -27.80
CA SER A 3 -28.77 -20.87 -27.13
C SER A 3 -28.77 -20.98 -25.61
N ASN A 4 -27.83 -21.70 -25.01
CA ASN A 4 -27.84 -21.95 -23.56
C ASN A 4 -27.13 -20.86 -22.71
N LEU A 5 -26.26 -20.04 -23.28
CA LEU A 5 -25.54 -18.99 -22.60
C LEU A 5 -26.20 -17.61 -22.74
N ALA A 6 -27.13 -17.42 -23.67
CA ALA A 6 -27.73 -16.13 -23.99
C ALA A 6 -28.31 -15.39 -22.77
N ARG A 7 -28.84 -16.13 -21.79
CA ARG A 7 -29.41 -15.53 -20.58
C ARG A 7 -28.36 -14.77 -19.69
N TRP A 8 -27.10 -15.08 -19.87
CA TRP A 8 -26.01 -14.39 -19.15
C TRP A 8 -25.22 -13.46 -20.08
N SER A 9 -24.91 -13.90 -21.31
CA SER A 9 -24.13 -13.11 -22.26
C SER A 9 -24.82 -11.79 -22.62
N CYS A 10 -26.16 -11.75 -22.74
CA CYS A 10 -26.90 -10.50 -22.94
C CYS A 10 -26.86 -9.51 -21.75
N ARG A 11 -26.46 -9.96 -20.58
CA ARG A 11 -26.32 -9.11 -19.37
C ARG A 11 -24.94 -8.47 -19.25
N LEU A 12 -23.94 -8.94 -20.00
CA LEU A 12 -22.62 -8.37 -19.96
C LEU A 12 -22.65 -6.91 -20.42
N ALA A 13 -21.81 -6.10 -19.77
CA ALA A 13 -21.62 -4.74 -20.22
C ALA A 13 -21.02 -4.74 -21.64
N PRO A 14 -21.55 -3.89 -22.56
CA PRO A 14 -21.11 -3.89 -23.94
C PRO A 14 -19.63 -3.55 -24.08
N LEU A 15 -19.01 -4.08 -25.13
CA LEU A 15 -17.74 -3.63 -25.63
C LEU A 15 -17.98 -2.35 -26.45
N ASP A 16 -17.12 -1.33 -26.28
CA ASP A 16 -17.26 -0.08 -27.04
C ASP A 16 -17.05 -0.36 -28.54
N ASP A 17 -17.79 0.33 -29.39
CA ASP A 17 -17.68 0.22 -30.84
C ASP A 17 -16.25 0.51 -31.30
N GLY A 18 -15.69 -0.38 -32.14
CA GLY A 18 -14.33 -0.28 -32.67
C GLY A 18 -13.24 -0.97 -31.82
N SER A 19 -13.61 -1.70 -30.78
CA SER A 19 -12.67 -2.50 -30.01
C SER A 19 -12.18 -3.69 -30.87
N GLY A 20 -10.84 -3.80 -31.00
CA GLY A 20 -10.18 -4.95 -31.63
C GLY A 20 -10.22 -6.21 -30.77
N PRO A 21 -9.31 -7.18 -31.01
CA PRO A 21 -9.24 -8.41 -30.24
C PRO A 21 -9.07 -8.17 -28.74
N VAL A 22 -9.67 -9.06 -27.94
CA VAL A 22 -9.69 -8.99 -26.47
C VAL A 22 -8.86 -10.12 -25.88
N LEU A 23 -7.93 -9.79 -25.00
CA LEU A 23 -7.23 -10.74 -24.15
C LEU A 23 -8.08 -11.03 -22.92
N VAL A 24 -8.54 -12.25 -22.72
CA VAL A 24 -9.27 -12.67 -21.52
C VAL A 24 -8.27 -13.21 -20.50
N ALA A 25 -8.13 -12.53 -19.36
CA ALA A 25 -7.24 -12.97 -18.28
C ALA A 25 -7.86 -14.20 -17.58
N CYS A 26 -7.33 -15.37 -17.86
CA CYS A 26 -7.83 -16.67 -17.39
C CYS A 26 -6.90 -17.24 -16.31
N SER A 27 -7.42 -17.41 -15.09
CA SER A 27 -6.74 -18.10 -13.99
C SER A 27 -7.08 -19.59 -13.88
N GLY A 28 -7.95 -20.10 -14.75
CA GLY A 28 -8.51 -21.46 -14.62
C GLY A 28 -9.69 -21.56 -13.65
N GLY A 29 -9.97 -20.54 -12.87
CA GLY A 29 -11.14 -20.50 -11.97
C GLY A 29 -12.44 -20.20 -12.72
N ALA A 30 -13.59 -20.54 -12.09
CA ALA A 30 -14.91 -20.46 -12.70
C ALA A 30 -15.25 -19.09 -13.31
N ASP A 31 -14.91 -18.01 -12.61
CA ASP A 31 -15.24 -16.64 -13.06
C ASP A 31 -14.54 -16.28 -14.38
N SER A 32 -13.29 -16.68 -14.53
CA SER A 32 -12.50 -16.40 -15.73
C SER A 32 -12.86 -17.32 -16.91
N LEU A 33 -13.17 -18.58 -16.64
CA LEU A 33 -13.62 -19.52 -17.65
C LEU A 33 -15.02 -19.15 -18.18
N ALA A 34 -15.95 -18.80 -17.29
CA ALA A 34 -17.26 -18.31 -17.67
C ALA A 34 -17.16 -17.05 -18.55
N LEU A 35 -16.28 -16.10 -18.19
CA LEU A 35 -16.05 -14.90 -19.00
C LEU A 35 -15.60 -15.26 -20.41
N LEU A 36 -14.64 -16.19 -20.56
CA LEU A 36 -14.14 -16.65 -21.85
C LEU A 36 -15.29 -17.21 -22.73
N ALA A 37 -16.12 -18.08 -22.15
CA ALA A 37 -17.27 -18.66 -22.84
C ALA A 37 -18.31 -17.61 -23.26
N LEU A 38 -18.63 -16.68 -22.37
CA LEU A 38 -19.63 -15.64 -22.61
C LEU A 38 -19.20 -14.64 -23.69
N LEU A 39 -17.93 -14.23 -23.70
CA LEU A 39 -17.43 -13.35 -24.75
C LEU A 39 -17.34 -14.04 -26.10
N HIS A 40 -16.98 -15.32 -26.11
CA HIS A 40 -17.05 -16.15 -27.35
C HIS A 40 -18.49 -16.29 -27.87
N ASP A 41 -19.47 -16.55 -26.98
CA ASP A 41 -20.89 -16.64 -27.32
C ASP A 41 -21.45 -15.35 -27.96
N LEU A 42 -20.91 -14.19 -27.53
CA LEU A 42 -21.20 -12.87 -28.10
C LEU A 42 -20.47 -12.60 -29.43
N GLY A 43 -19.65 -13.53 -29.92
CA GLY A 43 -18.85 -13.35 -31.14
C GLY A 43 -17.70 -12.35 -31.01
N VAL A 44 -17.27 -12.01 -29.78
CA VAL A 44 -16.13 -11.16 -29.56
C VAL A 44 -14.84 -11.91 -29.92
N PRO A 45 -13.94 -11.33 -30.73
CA PRO A 45 -12.63 -11.96 -31.01
C PRO A 45 -11.79 -12.01 -29.72
N VAL A 46 -11.62 -13.19 -29.14
CA VAL A 46 -10.92 -13.37 -27.86
C VAL A 46 -9.73 -14.29 -27.97
N THR A 47 -8.73 -14.03 -27.14
CA THR A 47 -7.59 -14.93 -26.84
C THR A 47 -7.54 -15.16 -25.34
N ALA A 48 -7.34 -16.39 -24.89
CA ALA A 48 -7.16 -16.71 -23.47
C ALA A 48 -5.72 -16.46 -23.04
N GLY A 49 -5.52 -15.60 -22.02
CA GLY A 49 -4.21 -15.31 -21.43
C GLY A 49 -4.11 -15.79 -19.99
N HIS A 50 -3.14 -16.64 -19.71
CA HIS A 50 -2.86 -17.14 -18.36
C HIS A 50 -1.54 -16.60 -17.85
N ILE A 51 -1.50 -16.14 -16.61
CA ILE A 51 -0.26 -15.73 -15.92
C ILE A 51 0.02 -16.70 -14.79
N ASP A 52 1.10 -17.44 -14.93
CA ASP A 52 1.63 -18.33 -13.90
C ASP A 52 2.50 -17.54 -12.92
N HIS A 53 2.09 -17.47 -11.67
CA HIS A 53 2.82 -16.77 -10.61
C HIS A 53 4.01 -17.54 -10.06
N GLY A 54 4.17 -18.82 -10.42
CA GLY A 54 5.27 -19.67 -9.94
C GLY A 54 5.29 -19.92 -8.43
N LEU A 55 4.21 -19.56 -7.73
CA LEU A 55 4.15 -19.64 -6.25
C LEU A 55 3.78 -21.04 -5.74
N ARG A 56 3.37 -21.95 -6.63
CA ARG A 56 2.87 -23.28 -6.24
C ARG A 56 3.38 -24.39 -7.14
N SER A 57 3.58 -25.56 -6.57
CA SER A 57 3.63 -26.84 -7.30
C SER A 57 2.22 -27.12 -7.81
N GLY A 58 2.01 -27.16 -9.12
CA GLY A 58 0.71 -27.45 -9.76
C GLY A 58 0.12 -26.30 -10.58
N SER A 59 0.80 -25.18 -10.76
CA SER A 59 0.40 -24.10 -11.67
C SER A 59 0.26 -24.57 -13.13
N ASP A 60 0.94 -25.67 -13.52
CA ASP A 60 0.78 -26.31 -14.82
C ASP A 60 -0.67 -26.83 -15.05
N LEU A 61 -1.36 -27.25 -13.99
CA LEU A 61 -2.76 -27.69 -14.06
C LEU A 61 -3.74 -26.54 -14.33
N GLU A 62 -3.39 -25.34 -13.87
CA GLU A 62 -4.20 -24.14 -14.12
C GLU A 62 -4.22 -23.80 -15.59
N PHE A 63 -3.05 -23.77 -16.24
CA PHE A 63 -2.97 -23.52 -17.68
C PHE A 63 -3.60 -24.65 -18.51
N ALA A 64 -3.39 -25.92 -18.16
CA ALA A 64 -4.02 -27.04 -18.86
C ALA A 64 -5.56 -26.94 -18.84
N THR A 65 -6.15 -26.44 -17.77
CA THR A 65 -7.60 -26.20 -17.67
C THR A 65 -8.03 -25.07 -18.62
N VAL A 66 -7.26 -23.97 -18.66
CA VAL A 66 -7.53 -22.84 -19.58
C VAL A 66 -7.36 -23.28 -21.04
N GLU A 67 -6.30 -24.00 -21.36
CA GLU A 67 -6.00 -24.48 -22.70
C GLU A 67 -7.08 -25.42 -23.23
N ARG A 68 -7.56 -26.36 -22.38
CA ARG A 68 -8.67 -27.26 -22.74
C ARG A 68 -9.95 -26.47 -23.03
N ALA A 69 -10.35 -25.55 -22.15
CA ALA A 69 -11.54 -24.74 -22.34
C ALA A 69 -11.46 -23.87 -23.60
N ALA A 70 -10.30 -23.29 -23.88
CA ALA A 70 -10.04 -22.50 -25.07
C ALA A 70 -10.10 -23.37 -26.34
N ALA A 71 -9.49 -24.58 -26.33
CA ALA A 71 -9.51 -25.51 -27.44
C ALA A 71 -10.93 -25.96 -27.80
N GLU A 72 -11.79 -26.25 -26.82
CA GLU A 72 -13.20 -26.60 -27.01
C GLU A 72 -14.01 -25.48 -27.69
N LEU A 73 -13.61 -24.22 -27.49
CA LEU A 73 -14.20 -23.06 -28.14
C LEU A 73 -13.50 -22.67 -29.47
N GLY A 74 -12.40 -23.31 -29.83
CA GLY A 74 -11.59 -22.93 -30.99
C GLY A 74 -10.83 -21.61 -30.78
N ILE A 75 -10.53 -21.24 -29.54
CA ILE A 75 -9.85 -20.00 -29.14
C ILE A 75 -8.36 -20.30 -28.88
N ALA A 76 -7.47 -19.37 -29.26
CA ALA A 76 -6.06 -19.47 -28.91
C ALA A 76 -5.84 -19.22 -27.41
N ALA A 77 -4.94 -19.99 -26.80
CA ALA A 77 -4.49 -19.79 -25.44
C ALA A 77 -2.99 -19.48 -25.39
N ARG A 78 -2.60 -18.61 -24.45
CA ARG A 78 -1.20 -18.25 -24.16
C ARG A 78 -0.97 -18.27 -22.66
N SER A 79 0.23 -18.71 -22.25
CA SER A 79 0.66 -18.66 -20.87
C SER A 79 1.99 -17.93 -20.75
N GLN A 80 2.15 -17.14 -19.70
CA GLN A 80 3.39 -16.47 -19.35
C GLN A 80 3.68 -16.68 -17.88
N ARG A 81 4.89 -17.08 -17.54
CA ARG A 81 5.35 -17.22 -16.18
C ARG A 81 5.99 -15.93 -15.68
N ILE A 82 5.63 -15.50 -14.47
CA ILE A 82 6.27 -14.38 -13.79
C ILE A 82 7.05 -14.87 -12.57
N VAL A 83 8.18 -14.21 -12.30
CA VAL A 83 9.00 -14.48 -11.12
C VAL A 83 8.78 -13.37 -10.10
N LEU A 84 8.47 -13.77 -8.87
CA LEU A 84 8.25 -12.85 -7.76
C LEU A 84 9.38 -13.02 -6.74
N GLU A 85 10.16 -11.95 -6.54
CA GLU A 85 11.15 -11.92 -5.48
C GLU A 85 10.47 -11.94 -4.10
N PRO A 86 11.04 -12.67 -3.10
CA PRO A 86 10.54 -12.61 -1.72
C PRO A 86 10.55 -11.18 -1.18
N GLY A 87 9.61 -10.84 -0.31
CA GLY A 87 9.60 -9.50 0.31
C GLY A 87 8.23 -9.08 0.84
N ALA A 88 8.19 -7.89 1.44
CA ALA A 88 6.96 -7.31 1.97
C ALA A 88 5.93 -7.03 0.86
N ASN A 89 4.64 -7.04 1.22
CA ASN A 89 3.52 -6.77 0.31
C ASN A 89 3.47 -7.68 -0.93
N LEU A 90 3.78 -8.98 -0.75
CA LEU A 90 3.87 -9.96 -1.84
C LEU A 90 2.59 -9.98 -2.70
N GLU A 91 1.41 -9.95 -2.09
CA GLU A 91 0.12 -9.96 -2.80
C GLU A 91 -0.07 -8.73 -3.72
N ALA A 92 0.26 -7.53 -3.23
CA ALA A 92 0.18 -6.31 -4.03
C ALA A 92 1.16 -6.35 -5.20
N ARG A 93 2.39 -6.78 -4.97
CA ARG A 93 3.43 -6.93 -6.00
C ARG A 93 3.06 -8.00 -7.03
N ALA A 94 2.52 -9.14 -6.57
CA ALA A 94 2.02 -10.19 -7.47
C ALA A 94 0.91 -9.68 -8.38
N ARG A 95 0.00 -8.86 -7.81
CA ARG A 95 -1.07 -8.22 -8.57
C ARG A 95 -0.51 -7.25 -9.62
N ASP A 96 0.44 -6.40 -9.26
CA ASP A 96 1.03 -5.42 -10.18
C ASP A 96 1.78 -6.14 -11.33
N ARG A 97 2.63 -7.12 -11.00
CA ARG A 97 3.35 -7.94 -11.98
C ARG A 97 2.42 -8.72 -12.92
N ARG A 98 1.29 -9.20 -12.39
CA ARG A 98 0.27 -9.86 -13.23
C ARG A 98 -0.31 -8.90 -14.27
N TYR A 99 -0.63 -7.66 -13.87
CA TYR A 99 -1.15 -6.69 -14.83
C TYR A 99 -0.09 -6.26 -15.84
N GLU A 100 1.16 -6.05 -15.43
CA GLU A 100 2.28 -5.78 -16.36
C GLU A 100 2.43 -6.90 -17.40
N ALA A 101 2.39 -8.16 -16.97
CA ALA A 101 2.49 -9.31 -17.87
C ALA A 101 1.28 -9.43 -18.83
N LEU A 102 0.07 -9.15 -18.35
CA LEU A 102 -1.13 -9.12 -19.19
C LEU A 102 -1.08 -8.00 -20.23
N GLU A 103 -0.57 -6.82 -19.88
CA GLU A 103 -0.38 -5.71 -20.81
C GLU A 103 0.65 -6.07 -21.90
N ALA A 104 1.79 -6.64 -21.51
CA ALA A 104 2.80 -7.12 -22.47
C ALA A 104 2.25 -8.19 -23.41
N MET A 105 1.54 -9.19 -22.86
CA MET A 105 0.89 -10.24 -23.65
C MET A 105 -0.15 -9.67 -24.62
N ALA A 106 -0.93 -8.67 -24.18
CA ALA A 106 -1.92 -8.01 -25.03
C ALA A 106 -1.24 -7.26 -26.19
N ASP A 107 -0.09 -6.62 -25.95
CA ASP A 107 0.68 -5.95 -27.00
C ASP A 107 1.23 -6.95 -28.01
N GLU A 108 1.82 -8.05 -27.56
CA GLU A 108 2.32 -9.12 -28.43
C GLU A 108 1.25 -9.75 -29.32
N LEU A 109 0.02 -9.86 -28.80
CA LEU A 109 -1.11 -10.49 -29.51
C LEU A 109 -1.96 -9.48 -30.29
N GLY A 110 -1.61 -8.18 -30.26
CA GLY A 110 -2.41 -7.13 -30.90
C GLY A 110 -3.78 -6.93 -30.26
N CYS A 111 -3.97 -7.34 -29.00
CA CYS A 111 -5.23 -7.14 -28.27
C CYS A 111 -5.30 -5.72 -27.72
N VAL A 112 -6.39 -5.01 -27.96
CA VAL A 112 -6.57 -3.62 -27.50
C VAL A 112 -7.22 -3.55 -26.10
N THR A 113 -7.88 -4.62 -25.67
CA THR A 113 -8.62 -4.71 -24.41
C THR A 113 -8.22 -5.96 -23.65
N ILE A 114 -8.16 -5.87 -22.32
CA ILE A 114 -7.90 -6.98 -21.40
C ILE A 114 -9.17 -7.18 -20.56
N ALA A 115 -9.89 -8.27 -20.76
CA ALA A 115 -11.08 -8.61 -20.00
C ALA A 115 -10.73 -9.42 -18.75
N THR A 116 -11.34 -9.08 -17.61
CA THR A 116 -11.11 -9.79 -16.34
C THR A 116 -12.42 -10.25 -15.71
N GLY A 117 -12.40 -11.45 -15.10
CA GLY A 117 -13.55 -12.15 -14.55
C GLY A 117 -14.06 -11.64 -13.20
N HIS A 118 -14.08 -10.33 -12.96
CA HIS A 118 -14.65 -9.79 -11.71
C HIS A 118 -16.18 -9.85 -11.74
N THR A 119 -16.76 -10.32 -10.65
CA THR A 119 -18.21 -10.53 -10.48
C THR A 119 -18.86 -9.46 -9.61
N LEU A 120 -20.19 -9.51 -9.50
CA LEU A 120 -20.98 -8.70 -8.57
C LEU A 120 -20.59 -8.98 -7.12
N ASP A 121 -20.22 -10.22 -6.79
CA ASP A 121 -19.73 -10.57 -5.46
C ASP A 121 -18.41 -9.87 -5.13
N ASP A 122 -17.48 -9.78 -6.10
CA ASP A 122 -16.23 -9.02 -5.92
C ASP A 122 -16.50 -7.52 -5.75
N GLN A 123 -17.51 -7.00 -6.43
CA GLN A 123 -17.95 -5.63 -6.26
C GLN A 123 -18.43 -5.38 -4.83
N ALA A 124 -19.30 -6.25 -4.32
CA ALA A 124 -19.81 -6.15 -2.95
C ALA A 124 -18.70 -6.26 -1.90
N GLU A 125 -17.79 -7.23 -2.05
CA GLU A 125 -16.62 -7.35 -1.18
C GLU A 125 -15.78 -6.06 -1.17
N THR A 126 -15.56 -5.47 -2.35
CA THR A 126 -14.74 -4.25 -2.50
C THR A 126 -15.41 -3.04 -1.82
N VAL A 127 -16.71 -2.85 -2.04
CA VAL A 127 -17.47 -1.75 -1.41
C VAL A 127 -17.51 -1.91 0.09
N LEU A 128 -17.78 -3.12 0.60
CA LEU A 128 -17.83 -3.36 2.04
C LEU A 128 -16.47 -3.17 2.69
N LEU A 129 -15.37 -3.62 2.07
CA LEU A 129 -14.01 -3.34 2.55
C LEU A 129 -13.70 -1.85 2.59
N ALA A 130 -14.15 -1.09 1.59
CA ALA A 130 -13.98 0.35 1.54
C ALA A 130 -14.77 1.04 2.66
N THR A 131 -16.02 0.62 2.90
CA THR A 131 -16.86 1.10 3.99
C THR A 131 -16.22 0.86 5.35
N LEU A 132 -15.71 -0.34 5.60
CA LEU A 132 -15.03 -0.70 6.86
C LEU A 132 -13.74 0.10 7.12
N ARG A 133 -13.15 0.67 6.07
CA ARG A 133 -11.98 1.56 6.15
C ARG A 133 -12.35 3.04 6.26
N GLY A 134 -13.64 3.38 6.28
CA GLY A 134 -14.10 4.77 6.28
C GLY A 134 -13.87 5.48 4.95
N ALA A 135 -13.84 4.76 3.84
CA ALA A 135 -13.64 5.36 2.53
C ALA A 135 -14.84 6.22 2.11
N GLY A 136 -14.55 7.37 1.50
CA GLY A 136 -15.56 8.22 0.85
C GLY A 136 -16.03 7.65 -0.50
N ILE A 137 -16.64 8.52 -1.32
CA ILE A 137 -17.26 8.16 -2.61
C ILE A 137 -16.33 7.39 -3.55
N ASP A 138 -15.02 7.65 -3.52
CA ASP A 138 -14.02 6.94 -4.34
C ASP A 138 -13.98 5.45 -4.03
N GLY A 139 -13.98 5.09 -2.75
CA GLY A 139 -14.00 3.69 -2.34
C GLY A 139 -15.37 3.05 -2.51
N LEU A 140 -16.44 3.80 -2.27
CA LEU A 140 -17.82 3.33 -2.43
C LEU A 140 -18.19 3.09 -3.90
N SER A 141 -17.54 3.76 -4.86
CA SER A 141 -17.72 3.50 -6.30
C SER A 141 -17.19 2.14 -6.75
N GLY A 142 -16.51 1.40 -5.85
CA GLY A 142 -16.10 0.02 -6.03
C GLY A 142 -15.17 -0.22 -7.22
N ILE A 143 -15.35 -1.38 -7.88
CA ILE A 143 -14.57 -1.79 -9.04
C ILE A 143 -15.14 -1.08 -10.27
N ALA A 144 -14.31 -0.33 -11.00
CA ALA A 144 -14.72 0.32 -12.24
C ALA A 144 -14.93 -0.71 -13.36
N LEU A 145 -15.96 -0.48 -14.18
CA LEU A 145 -16.21 -1.30 -15.36
C LEU A 145 -15.02 -1.28 -16.33
N ARG A 146 -14.44 -0.07 -16.52
CA ARG A 146 -13.23 0.13 -17.33
C ARG A 146 -12.18 0.92 -16.55
N ARG A 147 -10.92 0.59 -16.81
CA ARG A 147 -9.75 1.32 -16.32
C ARG A 147 -8.60 1.16 -17.31
N GLY A 148 -8.38 2.15 -18.16
CA GLY A 148 -7.48 2.00 -19.29
C GLY A 148 -7.93 0.83 -20.19
N ARG A 149 -7.04 -0.10 -20.51
CA ARG A 149 -7.36 -1.30 -21.30
C ARG A 149 -8.16 -2.37 -20.55
N LEU A 150 -8.21 -2.28 -19.21
CA LEU A 150 -8.92 -3.28 -18.39
C LEU A 150 -10.44 -3.10 -18.51
N TRP A 151 -11.14 -4.18 -18.83
CA TRP A 151 -12.58 -4.27 -18.94
C TRP A 151 -13.14 -5.39 -18.06
N ARG A 152 -14.26 -5.16 -17.40
CA ARG A 152 -14.89 -6.09 -16.44
C ARG A 152 -16.37 -6.28 -16.76
N PRO A 153 -16.68 -6.94 -17.88
CA PRO A 153 -18.05 -6.98 -18.40
C PRO A 153 -19.02 -7.74 -17.49
N GLN A 154 -18.55 -8.71 -16.71
CA GLN A 154 -19.41 -9.56 -15.90
C GLN A 154 -19.62 -9.09 -14.45
N LEU A 155 -19.37 -7.80 -14.14
CA LEU A 155 -19.72 -7.22 -12.84
C LEU A 155 -21.21 -7.27 -12.49
N CYS A 156 -22.07 -7.64 -13.44
CA CYS A 156 -23.50 -7.88 -13.27
C CYS A 156 -23.85 -9.33 -12.91
N LEU A 157 -22.90 -10.26 -13.01
CA LEU A 157 -23.10 -11.69 -12.73
C LEU A 157 -22.62 -12.04 -11.32
N ARG A 158 -23.33 -13.01 -10.72
CA ARG A 158 -22.96 -13.59 -9.44
C ARG A 158 -21.96 -14.74 -9.66
N ARG A 159 -21.21 -15.07 -8.63
CA ARG A 159 -20.29 -16.23 -8.65
C ARG A 159 -21.04 -17.56 -8.86
N HIS A 160 -22.28 -17.68 -8.39
CA HIS A 160 -23.08 -18.87 -8.68
C HIS A 160 -23.45 -18.97 -10.18
N ASP A 161 -23.64 -17.84 -10.88
CA ASP A 161 -23.88 -17.83 -12.33
C ASP A 161 -22.65 -18.40 -13.06
N THR A 162 -21.44 -17.97 -12.68
CA THR A 162 -20.20 -18.45 -13.32
C THR A 162 -19.95 -19.93 -13.09
N LEU A 163 -20.24 -20.44 -11.90
CA LEU A 163 -20.21 -21.87 -11.60
C LEU A 163 -21.24 -22.65 -12.39
N GLU A 164 -22.45 -22.11 -12.56
CA GLU A 164 -23.50 -22.75 -13.35
C GLU A 164 -23.12 -22.82 -14.84
N ILE A 165 -22.49 -21.75 -15.38
CA ILE A 165 -21.97 -21.75 -16.76
C ILE A 165 -20.92 -22.85 -16.95
N CYS A 166 -19.95 -22.96 -16.06
CA CYS A 166 -18.93 -23.99 -16.12
C CYS A 166 -19.56 -25.39 -16.05
N ARG A 167 -20.55 -25.60 -15.19
CA ARG A 167 -21.27 -26.87 -15.09
C ARG A 167 -22.02 -27.22 -16.37
N LEU A 168 -22.69 -26.26 -17.01
CA LEU A 168 -23.39 -26.46 -18.29
C LEU A 168 -22.44 -26.84 -19.43
N LEU A 169 -21.21 -26.34 -19.38
CA LEU A 169 -20.15 -26.64 -20.35
C LEU A 169 -19.36 -27.90 -19.99
N ALA A 170 -19.70 -28.58 -18.89
CA ALA A 170 -18.94 -29.70 -18.31
C ALA A 170 -17.47 -29.35 -18.02
N TRP A 171 -17.18 -28.09 -17.73
CA TRP A 171 -15.85 -27.64 -17.34
C TRP A 171 -15.66 -27.78 -15.82
N VAL A 172 -14.48 -28.25 -15.44
CA VAL A 172 -14.05 -28.34 -14.03
C VAL A 172 -13.07 -27.22 -13.77
N PRO A 173 -13.52 -26.14 -13.12
CA PRO A 173 -12.62 -25.04 -12.74
C PRO A 173 -11.57 -25.51 -11.73
N VAL A 174 -10.41 -24.86 -11.76
CA VAL A 174 -9.41 -25.05 -10.72
C VAL A 174 -9.93 -24.44 -9.42
N ASP A 175 -9.89 -25.21 -8.35
CA ASP A 175 -10.19 -24.76 -7.00
C ASP A 175 -8.90 -24.37 -6.30
N ASP A 176 -8.80 -23.12 -5.89
CA ASP A 176 -7.65 -22.59 -5.17
C ASP A 176 -7.92 -22.68 -3.66
N PRO A 177 -7.17 -23.49 -2.89
CA PRO A 177 -7.34 -23.59 -1.43
C PRO A 177 -7.28 -22.25 -0.69
N MET A 178 -6.59 -21.24 -1.24
CA MET A 178 -6.57 -19.89 -0.65
C MET A 178 -7.92 -19.18 -0.72
N ASN A 179 -8.84 -19.63 -1.59
CA ASN A 179 -10.20 -19.09 -1.64
C ASN A 179 -11.04 -19.48 -0.41
N ASP A 180 -10.53 -20.40 0.41
CA ASP A 180 -11.19 -20.95 1.58
C ASP A 180 -10.59 -20.46 2.91
N ASP A 181 -9.44 -19.82 2.88
CA ASP A 181 -8.75 -19.34 4.09
C ASP A 181 -9.33 -18.01 4.58
N VAL A 182 -10.10 -18.06 5.66
CA VAL A 182 -10.73 -16.91 6.33
C VAL A 182 -9.70 -15.93 6.96
N ALA A 183 -8.43 -16.28 7.03
CA ALA A 183 -7.37 -15.33 7.40
C ALA A 183 -7.27 -14.17 6.39
N PHE A 184 -7.67 -14.40 5.14
CA PHE A 184 -7.77 -13.35 4.14
C PHE A 184 -9.08 -12.58 4.29
N ARG A 185 -8.97 -11.24 4.46
CA ARG A 185 -10.14 -10.38 4.70
C ARG A 185 -11.27 -10.52 3.68
N ARG A 186 -10.97 -10.76 2.40
CA ARG A 186 -11.98 -10.96 1.35
C ARG A 186 -12.73 -12.27 1.53
N VAL A 187 -12.02 -13.35 1.89
CA VAL A 187 -12.61 -14.66 2.16
C VAL A 187 -13.51 -14.58 3.39
N TRP A 188 -13.03 -13.95 4.48
CA TRP A 188 -13.83 -13.69 5.67
C TRP A 188 -15.12 -12.92 5.36
N LEU A 189 -15.04 -11.83 4.59
CA LEU A 189 -16.22 -11.07 4.17
C LEU A 189 -17.22 -11.94 3.39
N ARG A 190 -16.72 -12.74 2.46
CA ARG A 190 -17.53 -13.59 1.61
C ARG A 190 -18.25 -14.70 2.37
N ARG A 191 -17.53 -15.36 3.29
CA ARG A 191 -18.03 -16.56 3.96
C ARG A 191 -18.81 -16.27 5.23
N GLU A 192 -18.48 -15.22 5.92
CA GLU A 192 -19.06 -14.93 7.24
C GLU A 192 -19.88 -13.63 7.25
N VAL A 193 -19.31 -12.51 6.83
CA VAL A 193 -19.93 -11.20 7.03
C VAL A 193 -21.09 -10.96 6.09
N LEU A 194 -20.88 -11.10 4.78
CA LEU A 194 -21.94 -10.86 3.78
C LEU A 194 -23.14 -11.76 3.98
N PRO A 195 -23.00 -13.09 4.22
CA PRO A 195 -24.13 -13.95 4.54
C PRO A 195 -24.87 -13.55 5.81
N ALA A 196 -24.14 -13.27 6.89
CA ALA A 196 -24.74 -12.85 8.18
C ALA A 196 -25.51 -11.54 8.05
N LEU A 197 -24.94 -10.53 7.38
CA LEU A 197 -25.62 -9.26 7.14
C LEU A 197 -26.82 -9.41 6.19
N SER A 198 -26.75 -10.25 5.19
CA SER A 198 -27.86 -10.52 4.26
C SER A 198 -29.03 -11.18 4.98
N ALA A 199 -28.75 -12.17 5.84
CA ALA A 199 -29.74 -12.82 6.65
C ALA A 199 -30.42 -11.84 7.65
N GLY A 200 -29.61 -11.00 8.30
CA GLY A 200 -30.13 -10.00 9.24
C GLY A 200 -30.93 -8.86 8.60
N ALA A 201 -30.65 -8.54 7.35
CA ALA A 201 -31.33 -7.49 6.60
C ALA A 201 -32.51 -8.01 5.76
N ASP A 202 -32.72 -9.32 5.70
CA ASP A 202 -33.72 -9.98 4.82
C ASP A 202 -33.58 -9.50 3.35
N ARG A 203 -32.33 -9.34 2.88
CA ARG A 203 -32.02 -8.82 1.54
C ARG A 203 -30.71 -9.40 1.03
N ASP A 204 -30.59 -9.55 -0.28
CA ASP A 204 -29.29 -9.82 -0.94
C ASP A 204 -28.40 -8.58 -0.87
N LEU A 205 -27.55 -8.53 0.16
CA LEU A 205 -26.69 -7.39 0.41
C LEU A 205 -25.65 -7.18 -0.70
N ALA A 206 -25.21 -8.24 -1.37
CA ALA A 206 -24.28 -8.11 -2.49
C ALA A 206 -24.89 -7.29 -3.63
N THR A 207 -26.15 -7.53 -3.97
CA THR A 207 -26.87 -6.74 -4.97
C THR A 207 -27.10 -5.30 -4.51
N VAL A 208 -27.38 -5.09 -3.22
CA VAL A 208 -27.54 -3.74 -2.65
C VAL A 208 -26.24 -2.93 -2.76
N LEU A 209 -25.11 -3.51 -2.34
CA LEU A 209 -23.80 -2.86 -2.39
C LEU A 209 -23.35 -2.59 -3.84
N ALA A 210 -23.61 -3.52 -4.76
CA ALA A 210 -23.30 -3.30 -6.18
C ALA A 210 -24.10 -2.13 -6.77
N ARG A 211 -25.39 -1.98 -6.42
CA ARG A 211 -26.19 -0.82 -6.86
C ARG A 211 -25.69 0.49 -6.23
N GLN A 212 -25.32 0.49 -4.97
CA GLN A 212 -24.72 1.66 -4.34
C GLN A 212 -23.43 2.08 -5.04
N ALA A 213 -22.60 1.10 -5.46
CA ALA A 213 -21.38 1.38 -6.23
C ALA A 213 -21.65 2.07 -7.57
N VAL A 214 -22.73 1.69 -8.25
CA VAL A 214 -23.14 2.34 -9.51
C VAL A 214 -23.53 3.81 -9.27
N SER A 215 -24.38 4.07 -8.27
CA SER A 215 -24.77 5.45 -7.91
C SER A 215 -23.54 6.28 -7.49
N ALA A 216 -22.73 5.76 -6.56
CA ALA A 216 -21.54 6.44 -6.10
C ALA A 216 -20.53 6.74 -7.24
N ARG A 217 -20.49 5.88 -8.27
CA ARG A 217 -19.64 6.12 -9.44
C ARG A 217 -20.15 7.27 -10.27
N ALA A 218 -21.45 7.33 -10.54
CA ALA A 218 -22.07 8.44 -11.27
C ALA A 218 -21.83 9.77 -10.55
N ASP A 219 -22.05 9.82 -9.24
CA ASP A 219 -21.79 11.02 -8.43
C ASP A 219 -20.30 11.40 -8.47
N ARG A 220 -19.41 10.40 -8.40
CA ARG A 220 -17.97 10.61 -8.50
C ARG A 220 -17.55 11.23 -9.84
N GLU A 221 -18.09 10.73 -10.95
CA GLU A 221 -17.78 11.22 -12.30
C GLU A 221 -18.13 12.71 -12.43
N VAL A 222 -19.30 13.12 -11.97
CA VAL A 222 -19.70 14.53 -11.94
C VAL A 222 -18.73 15.38 -11.10
N LEU A 223 -18.34 14.88 -9.92
CA LEU A 223 -17.38 15.59 -9.06
C LEU A 223 -15.97 15.65 -9.67
N ASP A 224 -15.56 14.60 -10.39
CA ASP A 224 -14.26 14.57 -11.10
C ASP A 224 -14.23 15.60 -12.21
N ASP A 225 -15.31 15.71 -12.99
CA ASP A 225 -15.44 16.69 -14.07
C ASP A 225 -15.44 18.13 -13.53
N LEU A 226 -16.22 18.40 -12.48
CA LEU A 226 -16.24 19.71 -11.83
C LEU A 226 -14.86 20.07 -11.23
N ALA A 227 -14.17 19.12 -10.62
CA ALA A 227 -12.85 19.33 -10.05
C ALA A 227 -11.80 19.58 -11.14
N SER A 228 -11.89 18.87 -12.25
CA SER A 228 -11.02 19.07 -13.42
C SER A 228 -11.23 20.44 -14.04
N GLY A 229 -12.49 20.86 -14.22
CA GLY A 229 -12.84 22.22 -14.67
C GLY A 229 -12.33 23.29 -13.71
N LEU A 230 -12.46 23.07 -12.39
CA LEU A 230 -11.95 23.98 -11.37
C LEU A 230 -10.42 24.12 -11.44
N LEU A 231 -9.70 23.02 -11.63
CA LEU A 231 -8.23 23.05 -11.76
C LEU A 231 -7.78 23.81 -13.00
N VAL A 232 -8.48 23.65 -14.11
CA VAL A 232 -8.22 24.44 -15.34
C VAL A 232 -8.48 25.92 -15.11
N ALA A 233 -9.61 26.27 -14.47
CA ALA A 233 -9.95 27.67 -14.18
C ALA A 233 -8.99 28.32 -13.16
N ALA A 234 -8.49 27.55 -12.20
CA ALA A 234 -7.57 28.03 -11.17
C ALA A 234 -6.09 28.05 -11.61
N ALA A 235 -5.73 27.49 -12.77
CA ALA A 235 -4.35 27.42 -13.23
C ALA A 235 -3.77 28.82 -13.49
N VAL A 236 -2.75 29.22 -12.73
CA VAL A 236 -2.00 30.47 -12.91
C VAL A 236 -0.81 30.26 -13.84
N ASP A 237 -0.10 29.14 -13.64
CA ASP A 237 0.98 28.66 -14.47
C ASP A 237 0.82 27.15 -14.67
N VAL A 238 0.39 26.76 -15.87
CA VAL A 238 0.11 25.38 -16.22
C VAL A 238 1.39 24.52 -16.16
N ALA A 239 2.51 25.08 -16.61
CA ALA A 239 3.79 24.37 -16.65
C ALA A 239 4.35 24.12 -15.23
N ALA A 240 4.23 25.11 -14.34
CA ALA A 240 4.65 25.02 -12.96
C ALA A 240 3.59 24.37 -12.03
N GLY A 241 2.36 24.20 -12.51
CA GLY A 241 1.26 23.61 -11.76
C GLY A 241 0.79 24.47 -10.58
N HIS A 242 0.88 25.79 -10.71
CA HIS A 242 0.43 26.74 -9.69
C HIS A 242 -1.07 27.03 -9.83
N LEU A 243 -1.78 27.20 -8.69
CA LEU A 243 -3.22 27.43 -8.67
C LEU A 243 -3.57 28.73 -7.95
N ASP A 244 -4.60 29.44 -8.43
CA ASP A 244 -5.19 30.59 -7.76
C ASP A 244 -6.07 30.14 -6.58
N ALA A 245 -5.75 30.59 -5.38
CA ALA A 245 -6.48 30.24 -4.18
C ALA A 245 -7.90 30.81 -4.15
N ALA A 246 -8.13 32.01 -4.72
CA ALA A 246 -9.45 32.64 -4.72
C ALA A 246 -10.42 31.88 -5.63
N VAL A 247 -9.96 31.41 -6.79
CA VAL A 247 -10.76 30.57 -7.69
C VAL A 247 -11.13 29.25 -7.03
N LEU A 248 -10.20 28.61 -6.33
CA LEU A 248 -10.50 27.39 -5.58
C LEU A 248 -11.51 27.61 -4.46
N LEU A 249 -11.41 28.71 -3.71
CA LEU A 249 -12.32 29.05 -2.61
C LEU A 249 -13.75 29.33 -3.06
N ALA A 250 -13.94 29.78 -4.29
CA ALA A 250 -15.27 30.06 -4.84
C ALA A 250 -16.10 28.79 -5.12
N ALA A 251 -15.47 27.62 -5.21
CA ALA A 251 -16.15 26.38 -5.49
C ALA A 251 -16.74 25.73 -4.23
N PRO A 252 -17.76 24.84 -4.36
CA PRO A 252 -18.26 24.04 -3.24
C PRO A 252 -17.16 23.16 -2.60
N ILE A 253 -17.21 22.97 -1.29
CA ILE A 253 -16.18 22.25 -0.52
C ILE A 253 -15.88 20.85 -1.06
N ALA A 254 -16.89 20.12 -1.55
CA ALA A 254 -16.71 18.78 -2.13
C ALA A 254 -15.82 18.82 -3.39
N VAL A 255 -16.02 19.85 -4.23
CA VAL A 255 -15.23 20.08 -5.45
C VAL A 255 -13.82 20.57 -5.11
N GLN A 256 -13.69 21.47 -4.12
CA GLN A 256 -12.37 21.90 -3.61
C GLN A 256 -11.53 20.70 -3.12
N ARG A 257 -12.10 19.85 -2.25
CA ARG A 257 -11.42 18.64 -1.72
C ARG A 257 -10.96 17.73 -2.85
N ARG A 258 -11.79 17.57 -3.87
CA ARG A 258 -11.49 16.71 -4.99
C ARG A 258 -10.41 17.29 -5.89
N ALA A 259 -10.51 18.56 -6.21
CA ALA A 259 -9.51 19.30 -6.98
C ALA A 259 -8.13 19.27 -6.29
N VAL A 260 -8.08 19.54 -4.98
CA VAL A 260 -6.84 19.46 -4.19
C VAL A 260 -6.25 18.07 -4.21
N ARG A 261 -7.06 17.02 -4.02
CA ARG A 261 -6.60 15.63 -4.07
C ARG A 261 -6.02 15.26 -5.44
N SER A 262 -6.70 15.65 -6.52
CA SER A 262 -6.23 15.45 -7.89
C SER A 262 -4.95 16.23 -8.17
N TRP A 263 -4.88 17.48 -7.72
CA TRP A 263 -3.72 18.35 -7.92
C TRP A 263 -2.47 17.84 -7.18
N ILE A 264 -2.60 17.26 -5.97
CA ILE A 264 -1.48 16.63 -5.24
C ILE A 264 -0.87 15.49 -6.06
N GLY A 265 -1.67 14.72 -6.79
CA GLY A 265 -1.21 13.70 -7.74
C GLY A 265 -0.84 12.34 -7.14
N PHE A 266 -1.06 12.13 -5.84
CA PHE A 266 -0.93 10.84 -5.17
C PHE A 266 -1.96 10.70 -4.03
N PRO A 267 -2.26 9.46 -3.58
CA PRO A 267 -3.24 9.24 -2.52
C PRO A 267 -2.85 9.91 -1.21
N VAL A 268 -3.75 10.76 -0.69
CA VAL A 268 -3.65 11.43 0.61
C VAL A 268 -4.95 11.23 1.38
N ASP A 269 -4.87 11.21 2.70
CA ASP A 269 -6.04 11.14 3.56
C ASP A 269 -6.80 12.48 3.62
N LEU A 270 -8.01 12.45 4.18
CA LEU A 270 -8.86 13.62 4.28
C LEU A 270 -8.24 14.73 5.14
N ALA A 271 -7.51 14.37 6.20
CA ALA A 271 -6.89 15.34 7.08
C ALA A 271 -5.79 16.16 6.36
N HIS A 272 -5.01 15.52 5.49
CA HIS A 272 -4.06 16.24 4.64
C HIS A 272 -4.76 17.14 3.62
N VAL A 273 -5.85 16.67 3.00
CA VAL A 273 -6.64 17.48 2.07
C VAL A 273 -7.21 18.72 2.77
N ASP A 274 -7.80 18.56 3.96
CA ASP A 274 -8.36 19.68 4.74
C ASP A 274 -7.26 20.62 5.21
N ALA A 275 -6.09 20.12 5.61
CA ALA A 275 -4.93 20.96 5.93
C ALA A 275 -4.41 21.77 4.72
N VAL A 276 -4.52 21.25 3.49
CA VAL A 276 -4.25 22.04 2.28
C VAL A 276 -5.33 23.10 2.06
N LEU A 277 -6.59 22.79 2.34
CA LEU A 277 -7.67 23.79 2.26
C LEU A 277 -7.50 24.92 3.28
N ASP A 278 -6.91 24.65 4.46
CA ASP A 278 -6.50 25.69 5.39
C ASP A 278 -5.41 26.61 4.78
N VAL A 279 -4.50 26.06 3.98
CA VAL A 279 -3.52 26.84 3.22
C VAL A 279 -4.21 27.65 2.12
N VAL A 280 -5.17 27.05 1.41
CA VAL A 280 -5.99 27.75 0.40
C VAL A 280 -6.74 28.93 1.02
N ALA A 281 -7.35 28.73 2.20
CA ALA A 281 -8.08 29.78 2.93
C ALA A 281 -7.15 30.84 3.54
N GLY A 282 -5.85 30.57 3.68
CA GLY A 282 -4.88 31.49 4.30
C GLY A 282 -4.83 31.43 5.83
N SER A 283 -5.52 30.47 6.46
CA SER A 283 -5.42 30.20 7.89
C SER A 283 -4.10 29.50 8.24
N ARG A 284 -3.42 28.94 7.24
CA ARG A 284 -2.10 28.32 7.32
C ARG A 284 -1.23 28.76 6.14
N THR A 285 0.07 28.96 6.35
CA THR A 285 1.00 29.39 5.29
C THR A 285 1.51 28.25 4.43
N ALA A 286 1.69 27.07 5.01
CA ALA A 286 2.17 25.87 4.32
C ALA A 286 1.80 24.58 5.07
N VAL A 287 1.79 23.46 4.36
CA VAL A 287 1.59 22.10 4.91
C VAL A 287 2.38 21.06 4.13
N ASP A 288 2.93 20.09 4.84
CA ASP A 288 3.60 18.92 4.26
C ASP A 288 2.57 17.81 4.04
N VAL A 289 2.45 17.32 2.81
CA VAL A 289 1.40 16.36 2.41
C VAL A 289 1.94 14.94 2.17
N GLY A 290 3.18 14.67 2.59
CA GLY A 290 3.86 13.39 2.38
C GLY A 290 4.67 13.36 1.09
N ARG A 291 5.39 12.25 0.84
CA ARG A 291 6.29 12.05 -0.32
C ARG A 291 7.23 13.23 -0.58
N ALA A 292 7.73 13.85 0.47
CA ALA A 292 8.58 15.04 0.41
C ALA A 292 7.98 16.20 -0.41
N LEU A 293 6.64 16.37 -0.37
CA LEU A 293 5.92 17.45 -1.02
C LEU A 293 5.32 18.39 0.03
N ARG A 294 5.55 19.68 -0.16
CA ARG A 294 4.95 20.80 0.60
C ARG A 294 4.02 21.59 -0.28
N VAL A 295 2.86 21.94 0.25
CA VAL A 295 1.96 22.93 -0.35
C VAL A 295 2.12 24.23 0.42
N ARG A 296 2.35 25.33 -0.30
CA ARG A 296 2.52 26.70 0.25
C ARG A 296 1.64 27.70 -0.50
N ARG A 297 1.15 28.71 0.21
CA ARG A 297 0.47 29.85 -0.39
C ARG A 297 1.40 31.08 -0.36
N SER A 298 1.50 31.81 -1.47
CA SER A 298 2.22 33.07 -1.58
C SER A 298 1.53 33.97 -2.61
N ALA A 299 1.30 35.22 -2.26
CA ALA A 299 0.64 36.23 -3.12
C ALA A 299 -0.67 35.74 -3.77
N GLY A 300 -1.47 34.96 -3.04
CA GLY A 300 -2.75 34.43 -3.55
C GLY A 300 -2.64 33.14 -4.37
N ALA A 301 -1.44 32.72 -4.76
CA ALA A 301 -1.22 31.48 -5.50
C ALA A 301 -0.76 30.35 -4.59
N LEU A 302 -1.09 29.11 -4.97
CA LEU A 302 -0.65 27.87 -4.34
C LEU A 302 0.51 27.25 -5.13
N PHE A 303 1.47 26.75 -4.42
CA PHE A 303 2.68 26.15 -4.94
C PHE A 303 2.86 24.75 -4.40
N ARG A 304 3.28 23.82 -5.26
CA ARG A 304 3.80 22.50 -4.86
C ARG A 304 5.31 22.56 -4.89
N GLU A 305 5.93 22.39 -3.75
CA GLU A 305 7.38 22.47 -3.61
C GLU A 305 7.91 21.14 -3.10
N PRO A 306 8.98 20.56 -3.70
CA PRO A 306 9.67 19.46 -3.08
C PRO A 306 10.24 19.93 -1.74
N ILE A 307 10.02 19.16 -0.69
CA ILE A 307 10.74 19.36 0.55
C ILE A 307 12.16 18.92 0.24
N ALA A 308 13.07 19.90 0.03
CA ALA A 308 14.48 19.58 -0.06
C ALA A 308 14.85 18.75 1.19
N PRO A 309 15.52 17.61 1.05
CA PRO A 309 16.05 16.92 2.20
C PRO A 309 16.87 17.97 2.94
N THR A 310 16.53 18.27 4.21
CA THR A 310 17.39 19.08 5.06
C THR A 310 18.76 18.44 4.92
N PRO A 311 19.80 19.16 4.45
CA PRO A 311 21.12 18.58 4.38
C PRO A 311 21.40 18.15 5.81
N VAL A 312 21.42 16.85 6.04
CA VAL A 312 21.90 16.28 7.29
C VAL A 312 23.34 16.76 7.32
N PRO A 313 23.74 17.64 8.26
CA PRO A 313 25.15 17.99 8.39
C PRO A 313 25.85 16.64 8.42
N GLN A 314 26.86 16.45 7.58
CA GLN A 314 27.74 15.29 7.72
C GLN A 314 28.48 15.49 9.04
N ILE A 315 27.81 15.16 10.14
CA ILE A 315 28.43 15.15 11.44
C ILE A 315 29.27 13.89 11.43
N VAL A 316 30.57 14.08 11.24
CA VAL A 316 31.57 13.03 11.32
C VAL A 316 31.42 12.37 12.68
N ALA A 317 31.40 11.02 12.71
CA ALA A 317 31.39 10.30 13.98
C ALA A 317 32.58 10.70 14.83
N VAL A 318 32.35 10.92 16.13
CA VAL A 318 33.40 11.30 17.10
C VAL A 318 33.73 10.08 17.96
N GLU A 319 35.02 9.75 18.04
CA GLU A 319 35.51 8.68 18.88
C GLU A 319 35.54 9.18 20.36
N CYS A 320 35.01 8.35 21.25
CA CYS A 320 35.06 8.58 22.70
C CYS A 320 35.81 7.42 23.38
N PRO A 321 36.92 7.69 24.10
CA PRO A 321 37.63 6.68 24.87
C PRO A 321 36.78 6.20 26.05
N VAL A 322 36.99 4.96 26.48
CA VAL A 322 36.31 4.35 27.63
C VAL A 322 37.37 3.82 28.61
N PRO A 323 37.55 4.48 29.79
CA PRO A 323 36.85 5.67 30.30
C PRO A 323 37.30 6.96 29.62
N GLY A 324 36.37 7.94 29.53
CA GLY A 324 36.67 9.23 28.94
C GLY A 324 35.44 10.10 28.73
N ARG A 325 35.58 11.10 27.86
CA ARG A 325 34.50 12.00 27.49
C ARG A 325 34.68 12.50 26.06
N ALA A 326 33.55 12.81 25.40
CA ALA A 326 33.56 13.48 24.13
C ALA A 326 32.25 14.28 23.95
N GLU A 327 32.34 15.36 23.16
CA GLU A 327 31.17 16.17 22.80
C GLU A 327 30.71 15.81 21.38
N PHE A 328 29.40 15.65 21.23
CA PHE A 328 28.79 15.35 19.95
C PHE A 328 27.33 15.84 19.88
N ALA A 329 26.99 16.55 18.81
CA ALA A 329 25.63 17.03 18.52
C ALA A 329 24.96 17.79 19.67
N GLY A 330 25.71 18.61 20.44
CA GLY A 330 25.20 19.37 21.58
C GLY A 330 25.04 18.56 22.86
N PHE A 331 25.68 17.39 22.95
CA PHE A 331 25.74 16.56 24.15
C PHE A 331 27.19 16.27 24.54
N GLU A 332 27.50 16.37 25.81
CA GLU A 332 28.70 15.78 26.41
C GLU A 332 28.37 14.36 26.85
N ILE A 333 29.07 13.39 26.31
CA ILE A 333 28.99 11.98 26.71
C ILE A 333 30.19 11.67 27.59
N VAL A 334 29.93 11.23 28.82
CA VAL A 334 30.98 10.84 29.80
C VAL A 334 30.86 9.33 30.01
N THR A 335 32.02 8.65 29.94
CA THR A 335 32.13 7.20 30.19
C THR A 335 33.04 6.97 31.42
N ARG A 336 32.66 6.04 32.30
CA ARG A 336 33.44 5.60 33.47
C ARG A 336 33.37 4.08 33.55
N VAL A 337 34.49 3.49 34.04
CA VAL A 337 34.54 2.03 34.26
C VAL A 337 34.79 1.79 35.75
N GLU A 338 33.93 0.98 36.35
CA GLU A 338 33.97 0.63 37.77
C GLU A 338 34.02 -0.89 37.95
N ALA A 339 34.73 -1.36 38.99
CA ALA A 339 34.85 -2.78 39.31
C ALA A 339 33.69 -3.32 40.18
N CYS A 340 32.85 -2.42 40.69
CA CYS A 340 31.73 -2.76 41.57
C CYS A 340 30.40 -2.45 40.87
N PRO A 341 29.34 -3.26 41.11
CA PRO A 341 28.01 -2.96 40.60
C PRO A 341 27.51 -1.61 41.15
N PRO A 342 26.65 -0.91 40.41
CA PRO A 342 26.11 0.37 40.86
C PRO A 342 25.26 0.21 42.12
N VAL A 343 25.38 1.15 43.04
CA VAL A 343 24.54 1.25 44.26
C VAL A 343 23.10 1.59 43.90
N GLY A 344 22.87 2.22 42.70
CA GLY A 344 21.56 2.51 42.13
C GLY A 344 21.63 2.42 40.59
N TRP A 345 20.67 1.78 39.97
CA TRP A 345 20.59 1.69 38.50
C TRP A 345 20.05 2.99 37.94
N PRO A 346 20.61 3.51 36.83
CA PRO A 346 20.08 4.71 36.21
C PRO A 346 18.66 4.46 35.71
N THR A 347 17.75 5.33 36.06
CA THR A 347 16.33 5.28 35.66
C THR A 347 15.98 6.24 34.55
N GLY A 348 16.94 7.10 34.16
CA GLY A 348 16.74 8.14 33.14
C GLY A 348 17.15 7.70 31.74
N MET A 349 16.57 8.35 30.73
CA MET A 349 16.89 8.12 29.32
C MET A 349 18.26 8.71 28.91
N SER A 350 18.91 9.46 29.77
CA SER A 350 20.19 10.13 29.55
C SER A 350 21.41 9.42 30.19
N SER A 351 21.19 8.22 30.74
CA SER A 351 22.28 7.45 31.34
C SER A 351 22.01 5.94 31.22
N VAL A 352 23.10 5.17 31.15
CA VAL A 352 23.01 3.69 31.02
C VAL A 352 24.25 3.07 31.71
N VAL A 353 24.07 1.83 32.20
CA VAL A 353 25.17 0.98 32.67
C VAL A 353 25.23 -0.26 31.80
N LEU A 354 26.39 -0.53 31.25
CA LEU A 354 26.66 -1.62 30.33
C LEU A 354 27.81 -2.49 30.83
N ASP A 355 27.96 -3.67 30.29
CA ASP A 355 29.14 -4.52 30.53
C ASP A 355 30.37 -3.89 29.86
N ALA A 356 31.37 -3.54 30.62
CA ALA A 356 32.56 -2.83 30.13
C ALA A 356 33.38 -3.69 29.13
N ASP A 357 33.38 -5.02 29.30
CA ASP A 357 34.08 -5.93 28.37
C ASP A 357 33.35 -6.02 27.04
N ALA A 358 32.02 -5.90 27.04
CA ALA A 358 31.20 -5.83 25.85
C ALA A 358 31.27 -4.45 25.17
N VAL A 359 31.54 -3.37 25.90
CA VAL A 359 31.71 -2.02 25.36
C VAL A 359 33.08 -1.86 24.69
N GLY A 360 34.17 -2.30 25.32
CA GLY A 360 35.55 -2.12 24.86
C GLY A 360 36.16 -0.83 25.37
N ASP A 361 37.33 -0.47 24.82
CA ASP A 361 38.15 0.67 25.25
C ASP A 361 37.84 2.00 24.55
N ARG A 362 36.98 1.96 23.53
CA ARG A 362 36.51 3.13 22.76
C ARG A 362 35.13 2.87 22.12
N VAL A 363 34.40 3.95 21.94
CA VAL A 363 33.08 3.93 21.26
C VAL A 363 33.01 5.10 20.27
N GLU A 364 32.08 5.02 19.35
CA GLU A 364 31.76 6.07 18.38
C GLU A 364 30.43 6.71 18.71
N LEU A 365 30.43 8.06 18.72
CA LEU A 365 29.26 8.90 18.87
C LEU A 365 28.84 9.37 17.47
N ARG A 366 27.64 9.05 17.04
CA ARG A 366 27.12 9.46 15.75
C ARG A 366 25.60 9.63 15.75
N LEU A 367 25.04 10.26 14.72
CA LEU A 367 23.60 10.24 14.50
C LEU A 367 23.16 8.89 13.92
N PRO A 368 21.93 8.45 14.22
CA PRO A 368 21.38 7.23 13.65
C PRO A 368 21.08 7.40 12.14
N VAL A 369 21.32 6.36 11.37
CA VAL A 369 20.86 6.26 9.98
C VAL A 369 19.58 5.42 9.91
N PRO A 370 18.76 5.55 8.85
CA PRO A 370 17.47 4.84 8.75
C PRO A 370 17.55 3.32 8.86
N THR A 371 18.69 2.73 8.49
CA THR A 371 18.96 1.29 8.54
C THR A 371 19.47 0.79 9.90
N ASP A 372 19.78 1.69 10.83
CA ASP A 372 20.27 1.31 12.16
C ASP A 372 19.21 0.54 12.93
N THR A 373 19.58 -0.68 13.31
CA THR A 373 18.76 -1.54 14.15
C THR A 373 19.54 -2.04 15.35
N PHE A 374 18.87 -2.25 16.48
CA PHE A 374 19.45 -2.89 17.66
C PHE A 374 18.38 -3.67 18.42
N VAL A 375 18.82 -4.59 19.26
CA VAL A 375 17.96 -5.30 20.20
C VAL A 375 18.13 -4.61 21.55
N ALA A 376 17.10 -3.91 22.00
CA ALA A 376 17.12 -3.24 23.29
C ALA A 376 17.03 -4.25 24.46
N VAL A 377 17.54 -3.90 25.63
CA VAL A 377 17.38 -4.68 26.86
C VAL A 377 15.89 -4.96 27.09
N GLY A 378 15.53 -6.23 27.32
CA GLY A 378 14.15 -6.68 27.49
C GLY A 378 13.40 -6.98 26.18
N SER A 379 13.99 -6.72 25.02
CA SER A 379 13.42 -7.06 23.71
C SER A 379 14.02 -8.38 23.16
N ARG A 380 13.24 -9.09 22.33
CA ARG A 380 13.70 -10.31 21.63
C ARG A 380 13.95 -10.09 20.13
N ARG A 381 13.56 -8.96 19.57
CA ARG A 381 13.65 -8.69 18.12
C ARG A 381 14.37 -7.39 17.85
N PRO A 382 15.20 -7.33 16.79
CA PRO A 382 15.81 -6.09 16.38
C PRO A 382 14.73 -5.11 15.89
N ARG A 383 14.90 -3.82 16.22
CA ARG A 383 14.03 -2.72 15.79
C ARG A 383 14.88 -1.52 15.39
N THR A 384 14.35 -0.70 14.49
CA THR A 384 15.03 0.54 14.11
C THR A 384 15.06 1.54 15.27
N ILE A 385 16.10 2.35 15.35
CA ILE A 385 16.23 3.41 16.37
C ILE A 385 15.02 4.35 16.33
N THR A 386 14.57 4.73 15.14
CA THR A 386 13.40 5.61 14.98
C THR A 386 12.12 4.97 15.54
N ALA A 387 11.91 3.67 15.32
CA ALA A 387 10.74 2.96 15.84
C ALA A 387 10.74 2.84 17.35
N THR A 388 11.90 2.51 17.95
CA THR A 388 12.05 2.42 19.41
C THR A 388 11.84 3.76 20.11
N ARG A 389 12.39 4.84 19.55
CA ARG A 389 12.19 6.20 20.08
C ARG A 389 10.75 6.69 19.93
N LYS A 390 10.05 6.28 18.87
CA LYS A 390 8.61 6.54 18.70
C LYS A 390 7.79 5.89 19.82
N ASP A 391 8.06 4.64 20.12
CA ASP A 391 7.33 3.90 21.17
C ASP A 391 7.64 4.43 22.58
N ALA A 392 8.83 5.00 22.78
CA ALA A 392 9.20 5.72 24.01
C ALA A 392 8.56 7.13 24.11
N GLY A 393 7.73 7.53 23.14
CA GLY A 393 7.02 8.80 23.16
C GLY A 393 7.85 10.02 22.76
N LEU A 394 9.07 9.84 22.19
CA LEU A 394 9.88 10.98 21.78
C LEU A 394 9.22 11.76 20.65
N PRO A 395 9.22 13.11 20.70
CA PRO A 395 8.78 13.97 19.62
C PRO A 395 9.47 13.65 18.30
N ILE A 396 8.78 13.81 17.17
CA ILE A 396 9.27 13.42 15.86
C ILE A 396 10.61 14.09 15.50
N GLY A 397 10.80 15.36 15.87
CA GLY A 397 12.03 16.12 15.64
C GLY A 397 13.25 15.60 16.41
N LEU A 398 13.06 14.91 17.54
CA LEU A 398 14.15 14.37 18.36
C LEU A 398 14.55 12.93 17.98
N ARG A 399 13.72 12.20 17.21
CA ARG A 399 13.97 10.77 16.94
C ARG A 399 15.24 10.51 16.14
N GLN A 400 15.64 11.46 15.31
CA GLN A 400 16.85 11.35 14.46
C GLN A 400 17.98 12.29 14.90
N SER A 401 17.71 13.31 15.70
CA SER A 401 18.72 14.29 16.14
C SER A 401 19.48 13.88 17.40
N LEU A 402 18.95 12.93 18.19
CA LEU A 402 19.67 12.41 19.36
C LEU A 402 20.77 11.44 18.92
N PRO A 403 21.98 11.50 19.51
CA PRO A 403 23.07 10.61 19.17
C PRO A 403 22.81 9.16 19.59
N ILE A 404 23.57 8.25 18.99
CA ILE A 404 23.74 6.87 19.43
C ILE A 404 25.20 6.64 19.77
N VAL A 405 25.43 5.68 20.66
CA VAL A 405 26.77 5.19 21.01
C VAL A 405 26.92 3.81 20.40
N ALA A 406 27.92 3.63 19.56
CA ALA A 406 28.19 2.36 18.88
C ALA A 406 29.65 1.94 19.07
N ARG A 407 29.98 0.68 18.85
CA ARG A 407 31.36 0.22 18.68
C ARG A 407 31.89 0.60 17.29
N PRO A 408 33.20 0.61 17.08
CA PRO A 408 33.80 0.85 15.77
C PRO A 408 33.37 -0.16 14.68
N ASP A 409 32.88 -1.33 15.07
CA ASP A 409 32.29 -2.33 14.15
C ASP A 409 30.84 -2.01 13.73
N GLY A 410 30.28 -0.89 14.22
CA GLY A 410 28.93 -0.45 13.95
C GLY A 410 27.87 -1.00 14.92
N THR A 411 28.24 -1.90 15.86
CA THR A 411 27.30 -2.46 16.85
C THR A 411 26.81 -1.36 17.80
N ILE A 412 25.51 -1.11 17.80
CA ILE A 412 24.90 -0.09 18.66
C ILE A 412 24.84 -0.59 20.10
N LEU A 413 25.34 0.22 21.02
CA LEU A 413 25.41 -0.07 22.46
C LEU A 413 24.35 0.70 23.26
N TRP A 414 24.10 1.96 22.86
CA TRP A 414 23.14 2.81 23.55
C TRP A 414 22.46 3.77 22.58
N ALA A 415 21.16 3.85 22.65
CA ALA A 415 20.36 4.84 21.96
C ALA A 415 19.89 5.90 22.97
N LEU A 416 20.49 7.12 22.92
CA LEU A 416 20.10 8.22 23.79
C LEU A 416 18.60 8.52 23.65
N GLY A 417 17.92 8.74 24.77
CA GLY A 417 16.48 8.91 24.82
C GLY A 417 15.67 7.60 24.81
N TYR A 418 16.35 6.42 24.83
CA TYR A 418 15.65 5.14 24.92
C TYR A 418 16.31 4.18 25.93
N GLY A 419 17.55 3.71 25.66
CA GLY A 419 18.22 2.77 26.54
C GLY A 419 19.32 1.94 25.88
N GLY A 420 19.90 1.03 26.63
CA GLY A 420 21.03 0.18 26.21
C GLY A 420 20.62 -1.02 25.37
N ALA A 421 21.60 -1.55 24.63
CA ALA A 421 21.47 -2.74 23.81
C ALA A 421 21.61 -4.03 24.66
N ALA A 422 20.86 -5.08 24.28
CA ALA A 422 20.93 -6.39 24.93
C ALA A 422 22.31 -7.06 24.78
N THR A 423 23.05 -6.72 23.70
CA THR A 423 24.40 -7.24 23.42
C THR A 423 25.47 -6.76 24.40
N ALA A 424 25.22 -5.67 25.12
CA ALA A 424 26.12 -5.09 26.12
C ALA A 424 25.44 -4.95 27.48
N CYS A 425 24.31 -5.65 27.71
CA CYS A 425 23.64 -5.58 29.01
C CYS A 425 24.46 -6.25 30.11
N VAL A 426 24.36 -5.70 31.33
CA VAL A 426 24.93 -6.30 32.53
C VAL A 426 24.28 -7.63 32.83
N THR A 427 25.10 -8.63 33.15
CA THR A 427 24.68 -10.00 33.52
C THR A 427 25.32 -10.40 34.85
N GLN A 428 24.98 -11.58 35.36
CA GLN A 428 25.62 -12.13 36.56
C GLN A 428 27.13 -12.44 36.37
N ARG A 429 27.63 -12.43 35.14
CA ARG A 429 29.04 -12.66 34.81
C ARG A 429 29.83 -11.38 34.65
N THR A 430 29.16 -10.22 34.64
CA THR A 430 29.80 -8.91 34.47
C THR A 430 30.65 -8.58 35.72
N SER A 431 31.93 -8.35 35.50
CA SER A 431 32.90 -7.99 36.53
C SER A 431 33.35 -6.52 36.46
N ARG A 432 33.09 -5.85 35.34
CA ARG A 432 33.43 -4.44 35.10
C ARG A 432 32.24 -3.72 34.49
N TYR A 433 31.90 -2.56 35.04
CA TYR A 433 30.68 -1.82 34.72
C TYR A 433 31.02 -0.51 34.02
N CYS A 434 30.55 -0.32 32.81
CA CYS A 434 30.70 0.93 32.05
C CYS A 434 29.48 1.81 32.26
N TRP A 435 29.67 2.92 32.94
CA TRP A 435 28.69 3.99 33.08
C TRP A 435 28.81 4.94 31.89
N MET A 436 27.69 5.25 31.27
CA MET A 436 27.60 6.28 30.25
C MET A 436 26.52 7.27 30.64
N SER A 437 26.84 8.57 30.59
CA SER A 437 25.86 9.65 30.81
C SER A 437 25.99 10.71 29.73
N ALA A 438 24.86 11.31 29.38
CA ALA A 438 24.74 12.38 28.41
C ALA A 438 24.19 13.63 29.09
N THR A 439 24.85 14.76 28.91
CA THR A 439 24.42 16.06 29.38
C THR A 439 24.36 17.03 28.20
N VAL A 440 23.37 17.90 28.15
CA VAL A 440 23.27 18.95 27.12
C VAL A 440 24.31 20.01 27.43
N VAL A 441 25.11 20.38 26.44
CA VAL A 441 26.17 21.41 26.54
C VAL A 441 25.64 22.75 26.03
#